data_8b791735d0c11c66a8d5d02b072cb9cc
#
_entry.id   8b791735d0c11c66a8d5d02b072cb9cc
#
_cell.length_a   1.000
_cell.length_b   1.000
_cell.length_c   1.000
_cell.angle_alpha   90.00
_cell.angle_beta   90.00
_cell.angle_gamma   90.00
#
_symmetry.space_group_name_H-M   'P 1'
#
loop_
_entity.id
_entity.type
_entity.pdbx_description
1 polymer ?
#
loop_
_entity_poly.entity_id
_entity_poly.type
_entity_poly.pdbx_seq_one_letter_code
_entity_poly.pdbx_strand_id
1 'polypeptide(L)'
;LQRSHLGPGKNFYTAKEFDISKILSFPGKILELGRSCVDINYRNRVTLQLLWQGIAAYVFSHKIDLMFGCASFPGIQPEIHQAALAYLRSQHQAPQIIRPCALPKKYVDMGSKPEAIGNEAMKINNLPPLIKGYLRVGGQVGDGAVIDSQFNTTDVCVIVKTAALPIRYRRHYERSFSKFMQTQ
;
A
#
# COMPACT_ATOMS: atom_id res chain seq x y z
N LEU A 1 -12.16 3.17 -1.58
CA LEU A 1 -12.93 3.80 -2.66
C LEU A 1 -12.73 3.04 -3.96
N GLN A 2 -13.80 2.59 -4.62
CA GLN A 2 -13.75 1.98 -5.96
C GLN A 2 -13.93 3.03 -7.06
N ARG A 3 -13.46 2.71 -8.28
CA ARG A 3 -13.68 3.57 -9.46
C ARG A 3 -15.16 3.87 -9.69
N SER A 4 -16.03 2.88 -9.50
CA SER A 4 -17.49 3.03 -9.64
C SER A 4 -18.12 4.00 -8.65
N HIS A 5 -17.43 4.36 -7.56
CA HIS A 5 -17.88 5.32 -6.56
C HIS A 5 -17.41 6.75 -6.84
N LEU A 6 -16.57 6.95 -7.88
CA LEU A 6 -16.11 8.28 -8.27
C LEU A 6 -17.19 8.94 -9.13
N GLY A 7 -17.74 10.06 -8.63
CA GLY A 7 -18.59 10.92 -9.44
C GLY A 7 -17.80 11.70 -10.50
N PRO A 8 -18.50 12.40 -11.41
CA PRO A 8 -17.85 13.23 -12.43
C PRO A 8 -16.85 14.20 -11.82
N GLY A 9 -15.62 14.27 -12.38
CA GLY A 9 -14.56 15.16 -11.93
C GLY A 9 -13.87 14.77 -10.62
N LYS A 10 -14.25 13.68 -9.96
CA LYS A 10 -13.61 13.19 -8.74
C LYS A 10 -12.52 12.18 -9.06
N ASN A 11 -11.38 12.33 -8.38
CA ASN A 11 -10.24 11.42 -8.49
C ASN A 11 -10.00 10.66 -7.17
N PHE A 12 -9.24 9.59 -7.24
CA PHE A 12 -8.69 8.92 -6.07
C PHE A 12 -7.78 9.87 -5.28
N TYR A 13 -7.71 9.70 -3.97
CA TYR A 13 -6.86 10.51 -3.10
C TYR A 13 -5.39 10.41 -3.50
N THR A 14 -4.92 9.20 -3.78
CA THR A 14 -3.54 8.91 -4.22
C THR A 14 -3.12 9.74 -5.44
N ALA A 15 -4.05 10.13 -6.31
CA ALA A 15 -3.77 10.97 -7.49
C ALA A 15 -3.28 12.39 -7.15
N LYS A 16 -3.40 12.83 -5.91
CA LYS A 16 -2.85 14.11 -5.44
C LYS A 16 -1.33 14.07 -5.26
N GLU A 17 -0.77 12.87 -5.17
CA GLU A 17 0.62 12.63 -4.85
C GLU A 17 1.34 11.82 -5.92
N PHE A 18 0.63 10.92 -6.58
CA PHE A 18 1.17 10.00 -7.56
C PHE A 18 0.39 10.06 -8.87
N ASP A 19 1.10 9.96 -9.99
CA ASP A 19 0.50 9.61 -11.26
C ASP A 19 0.07 8.14 -11.22
N ILE A 20 -1.24 7.93 -11.18
CA ILE A 20 -1.88 6.61 -11.14
C ILE A 20 -2.51 6.22 -12.48
N SER A 21 -2.17 6.89 -13.58
CA SER A 21 -2.74 6.65 -14.91
C SER A 21 -2.67 5.17 -15.32
N LYS A 22 -1.55 4.51 -15.02
CA LYS A 22 -1.34 3.08 -15.28
C LYS A 22 -2.25 2.18 -14.42
N ILE A 23 -2.56 2.59 -13.18
CA ILE A 23 -3.54 1.89 -12.33
C ILE A 23 -4.95 2.10 -12.89
N LEU A 24 -5.27 3.31 -13.33
CA LEU A 24 -6.57 3.62 -13.95
C LEU A 24 -6.79 2.85 -15.26
N SER A 25 -5.74 2.51 -15.98
CA SER A 25 -5.79 1.70 -17.20
C SER A 25 -5.88 0.19 -16.94
N PHE A 26 -5.78 -0.23 -15.68
CA PHE A 26 -5.88 -1.65 -15.32
C PHE A 26 -7.29 -2.18 -15.66
N PRO A 27 -7.42 -3.35 -16.35
CA PRO A 27 -8.70 -3.81 -16.90
C PRO A 27 -9.68 -4.37 -15.85
N GLY A 28 -9.24 -4.53 -14.60
CA GLY A 28 -10.07 -5.09 -13.52
C GLY A 28 -10.68 -4.04 -12.60
N LYS A 29 -11.33 -4.52 -11.57
CA LYS A 29 -11.88 -3.67 -10.48
C LYS A 29 -10.75 -3.21 -9.57
N ILE A 30 -10.61 -1.91 -9.43
CA ILE A 30 -9.59 -1.29 -8.58
C ILE A 30 -10.21 -0.70 -7.32
N LEU A 31 -9.48 -0.81 -6.21
CA LEU A 31 -9.87 -0.29 -4.90
C LEU A 31 -8.73 0.54 -4.31
N GLU A 32 -8.99 1.81 -4.04
CA GLU A 32 -8.10 2.61 -3.21
C GLU A 32 -8.33 2.31 -1.73
N LEU A 33 -7.26 1.93 -1.04
CA LEU A 33 -7.19 1.84 0.41
C LEU A 33 -6.53 3.12 0.93
N GLY A 34 -7.25 3.87 1.73
CA GLY A 34 -6.73 5.12 2.25
C GLY A 34 -7.40 5.52 3.55
N ARG A 35 -6.81 6.51 4.22
CA ARG A 35 -7.31 7.09 5.47
C ARG A 35 -7.58 6.06 6.58
N SER A 36 -6.80 4.99 6.61
CA SER A 36 -6.83 4.01 7.68
C SER A 36 -6.17 4.61 8.91
N CYS A 37 -6.96 4.92 9.91
CA CYS A 37 -6.51 5.52 11.16
C CYS A 37 -6.97 4.66 12.34
N VAL A 38 -6.07 4.44 13.28
CA VAL A 38 -6.36 3.71 14.52
C VAL A 38 -6.01 4.63 15.68
N ASP A 39 -6.95 4.80 16.61
CA ASP A 39 -6.72 5.51 17.86
C ASP A 39 -5.49 4.94 18.58
N ILE A 40 -4.71 5.81 19.22
CA ILE A 40 -3.44 5.45 19.84
C ILE A 40 -3.58 4.32 20.87
N ASN A 41 -4.69 4.29 21.61
CA ASN A 41 -4.96 3.29 22.63
C ASN A 41 -5.28 1.90 22.06
N TYR A 42 -5.64 1.84 20.76
CA TYR A 42 -5.99 0.61 20.06
C TYR A 42 -4.95 0.17 19.02
N ARG A 43 -3.77 0.80 18.98
CA ARG A 43 -2.68 0.46 18.06
C ARG A 43 -1.97 -0.82 18.49
N ASN A 44 -2.64 -1.94 18.33
CA ASN A 44 -2.13 -3.26 18.67
C ASN A 44 -2.29 -4.25 17.50
N ARG A 45 -1.73 -5.45 17.67
CA ARG A 45 -1.76 -6.50 16.64
C ARG A 45 -3.18 -6.96 16.31
N VAL A 46 -4.06 -7.02 17.29
CA VAL A 46 -5.45 -7.49 17.13
C VAL A 46 -6.24 -6.53 16.24
N THR A 47 -6.16 -5.24 16.54
CA THR A 47 -6.82 -4.20 15.74
C THR A 47 -6.34 -4.20 14.29
N LEU A 48 -5.02 -4.31 14.09
CA LEU A 48 -4.47 -4.41 12.73
C LEU A 48 -4.99 -5.65 12.00
N GLN A 49 -5.11 -6.77 12.69
CA GLN A 49 -5.64 -8.02 12.14
C GLN A 49 -7.12 -7.89 11.75
N LEU A 50 -7.94 -7.24 12.58
CA LEU A 50 -9.35 -6.96 12.28
C LEU A 50 -9.52 -6.06 11.06
N LEU A 51 -8.68 -5.02 10.93
CA LEU A 51 -8.68 -4.16 9.74
C LEU A 51 -8.37 -4.97 8.47
N TRP A 52 -7.36 -5.85 8.51
CA TRP A 52 -7.04 -6.72 7.38
C TRP A 52 -8.16 -7.70 7.04
N GLN A 53 -8.87 -8.23 8.05
CA GLN A 53 -10.04 -9.08 7.83
C GLN A 53 -11.18 -8.31 7.14
N GLY A 54 -11.46 -7.08 7.58
CA GLY A 54 -12.46 -6.22 6.95
C GLY A 54 -12.11 -5.87 5.49
N ILE A 55 -10.85 -5.51 5.22
CA ILE A 55 -10.36 -5.27 3.86
C ILE A 55 -10.55 -6.53 3.00
N ALA A 56 -10.14 -7.69 3.50
CA ALA A 56 -10.25 -8.93 2.76
C ALA A 56 -11.70 -9.31 2.47
N ALA A 57 -12.61 -9.19 3.46
CA ALA A 57 -14.03 -9.41 3.26
C ALA A 57 -14.58 -8.54 2.13
N TYR A 58 -14.24 -7.24 2.14
CA TYR A 58 -14.64 -6.31 1.09
C TYR A 58 -14.08 -6.69 -0.28
N VAL A 59 -12.79 -7.00 -0.36
CA VAL A 59 -12.08 -7.38 -1.59
C VAL A 59 -12.72 -8.61 -2.25
N PHE A 60 -13.01 -9.64 -1.46
CA PHE A 60 -13.62 -10.86 -1.98
C PHE A 60 -15.08 -10.67 -2.37
N SER A 61 -15.89 -10.00 -1.55
CA SER A 61 -17.32 -9.76 -1.86
C SER A 61 -17.52 -8.92 -3.12
N HIS A 62 -16.64 -7.95 -3.36
CA HIS A 62 -16.73 -7.06 -4.52
C HIS A 62 -15.89 -7.51 -5.72
N LYS A 63 -15.16 -8.65 -5.58
CA LYS A 63 -14.28 -9.18 -6.62
C LYS A 63 -13.27 -8.12 -7.09
N ILE A 64 -12.55 -7.52 -6.15
CA ILE A 64 -11.52 -6.52 -6.43
C ILE A 64 -10.28 -7.22 -6.98
N ASP A 65 -9.75 -6.74 -8.09
CA ASP A 65 -8.58 -7.31 -8.77
C ASP A 65 -7.28 -6.64 -8.36
N LEU A 66 -7.32 -5.34 -8.01
CA LEU A 66 -6.15 -4.56 -7.62
C LEU A 66 -6.51 -3.58 -6.52
N MET A 67 -5.73 -3.60 -5.46
CA MET A 67 -5.73 -2.61 -4.39
C MET A 67 -4.53 -1.68 -4.51
N PHE A 68 -4.68 -0.42 -4.16
CA PHE A 68 -3.58 0.55 -4.10
C PHE A 68 -3.86 1.65 -3.08
N GLY A 69 -2.84 2.42 -2.74
CA GLY A 69 -2.98 3.56 -1.84
C GLY A 69 -1.65 4.03 -1.27
N CYS A 70 -1.67 5.16 -0.58
CA CYS A 70 -0.49 5.68 0.12
C CYS A 70 -0.26 4.92 1.42
N ALA A 71 1.00 4.62 1.69
CA ALA A 71 1.45 4.04 2.95
C ALA A 71 2.65 4.84 3.46
N SER A 72 2.62 5.20 4.74
CA SER A 72 3.43 6.28 5.29
C SER A 72 4.56 5.78 6.18
N PHE A 73 5.70 6.41 6.04
CA PHE A 73 6.74 6.49 7.06
C PHE A 73 6.49 7.73 7.93
N PRO A 74 6.78 7.70 9.23
CA PRO A 74 6.63 8.87 10.09
C PRO A 74 7.70 9.91 9.79
N GLY A 75 7.31 11.18 9.75
CA GLY A 75 8.21 12.32 9.53
C GLY A 75 8.39 12.71 8.06
N ILE A 76 8.85 13.94 7.89
CA ILE A 76 9.05 14.62 6.59
C ILE A 76 10.52 14.69 6.16
N GLN A 77 11.37 13.90 6.80
CA GLN A 77 12.81 13.82 6.50
C GLN A 77 13.06 12.47 5.82
N PRO A 78 12.98 12.36 4.49
CA PRO A 78 13.10 11.10 3.77
C PRO A 78 14.48 10.47 3.93
N GLU A 79 15.52 11.26 4.27
CA GLU A 79 16.87 10.80 4.51
C GLU A 79 16.95 9.77 5.65
N ILE A 80 16.11 9.93 6.67
CA ILE A 80 16.01 8.97 7.79
C ILE A 80 15.51 7.61 7.29
N HIS A 81 14.72 7.60 6.22
CA HIS A 81 14.12 6.41 5.64
C HIS A 81 14.84 5.91 4.39
N GLN A 82 15.96 6.53 4.00
CA GLN A 82 16.65 6.27 2.74
C GLN A 82 16.95 4.78 2.53
N ALA A 83 17.43 4.08 3.56
CA ALA A 83 17.70 2.64 3.49
C ALA A 83 16.44 1.81 3.22
N ALA A 84 15.34 2.17 3.89
CA ALA A 84 14.07 1.48 3.73
C ALA A 84 13.44 1.78 2.36
N LEU A 85 13.54 3.01 1.88
CA LEU A 85 13.07 3.42 0.56
C LEU A 85 13.86 2.71 -0.55
N ALA A 86 15.18 2.67 -0.45
CA ALA A 86 16.06 1.95 -1.39
C ALA A 86 15.76 0.44 -1.39
N TYR A 87 15.50 -0.16 -0.24
CA TYR A 87 15.08 -1.55 -0.12
C TYR A 87 13.73 -1.78 -0.85
N LEU A 88 12.74 -0.95 -0.61
CA LEU A 88 11.43 -1.06 -1.28
C LEU A 88 11.58 -0.97 -2.80
N ARG A 89 12.35 0.00 -3.29
CA ARG A 89 12.63 0.17 -4.72
C ARG A 89 13.33 -1.05 -5.32
N SER A 90 14.35 -1.57 -4.68
CA SER A 90 15.17 -2.65 -5.23
C SER A 90 14.48 -4.02 -5.19
N GLN A 91 13.69 -4.29 -4.14
CA GLN A 91 13.13 -5.62 -3.89
C GLN A 91 11.62 -5.72 -4.16
N HIS A 92 10.91 -4.60 -4.15
CA HIS A 92 9.45 -4.60 -4.19
C HIS A 92 8.84 -3.63 -5.20
N GLN A 93 9.63 -3.11 -6.15
CA GLN A 93 9.10 -2.20 -7.15
C GLN A 93 8.10 -2.90 -8.07
N ALA A 94 6.96 -2.25 -8.31
CA ALA A 94 5.91 -2.77 -9.20
C ALA A 94 6.39 -2.83 -10.65
N PRO A 95 5.88 -3.78 -11.46
CA PRO A 95 6.13 -3.81 -12.89
C PRO A 95 5.73 -2.50 -13.57
N GLN A 96 6.50 -2.07 -14.55
CA GLN A 96 6.34 -0.77 -15.22
C GLN A 96 4.92 -0.53 -15.76
N ILE A 97 4.21 -1.59 -16.16
CA ILE A 97 2.86 -1.52 -16.72
C ILE A 97 1.79 -1.04 -15.73
N ILE A 98 2.00 -1.21 -14.41
CA ILE A 98 1.06 -0.79 -13.36
C ILE A 98 1.70 0.14 -12.33
N ARG A 99 2.98 0.50 -12.52
CA ARG A 99 3.75 1.30 -11.57
C ARG A 99 3.27 2.73 -11.52
N PRO A 100 2.69 3.22 -10.41
CA PRO A 100 2.49 4.64 -10.21
C PRO A 100 3.83 5.32 -9.98
N CYS A 101 3.89 6.62 -10.26
CA CYS A 101 5.08 7.43 -10.06
C CYS A 101 4.71 8.67 -9.26
N ALA A 102 5.52 9.04 -8.28
CA ALA A 102 5.34 10.30 -7.57
C ALA A 102 5.29 11.47 -8.56
N LEU A 103 4.38 12.41 -8.34
CA LEU A 103 4.24 13.59 -9.21
C LEU A 103 5.55 14.39 -9.25
N PRO A 104 5.99 14.90 -10.40
CA PRO A 104 7.31 15.53 -10.55
C PRO A 104 7.63 16.61 -9.51
N LYS A 105 6.62 17.40 -9.13
CA LYS A 105 6.77 18.47 -8.13
C LYS A 105 6.90 17.95 -6.68
N LYS A 106 6.63 16.68 -6.44
CA LYS A 106 6.63 16.05 -5.12
C LYS A 106 7.60 14.89 -5.02
N TYR A 107 8.28 14.56 -6.12
CA TYR A 107 9.13 13.39 -6.24
C TYR A 107 10.34 13.47 -5.28
N VAL A 108 10.45 12.47 -4.43
CA VAL A 108 11.60 12.18 -3.59
C VAL A 108 12.25 10.88 -4.10
N ASP A 109 13.55 10.92 -4.40
CA ASP A 109 14.26 9.73 -4.86
C ASP A 109 14.35 8.70 -3.74
N MET A 110 13.97 7.47 -4.06
CA MET A 110 14.06 6.34 -3.14
C MET A 110 15.46 5.74 -3.04
N GLY A 111 16.45 6.29 -3.78
CA GLY A 111 17.81 5.76 -3.84
C GLY A 111 17.97 4.58 -4.79
N SER A 112 19.18 4.40 -5.31
CA SER A 112 19.40 3.45 -6.42
C SER A 112 20.08 2.15 -6.01
N LYS A 113 20.72 2.04 -4.85
CA LYS A 113 21.39 0.77 -4.46
C LYS A 113 21.49 0.56 -2.95
N PRO A 114 21.17 -0.67 -2.50
CA PRO A 114 21.35 -1.08 -1.12
C PRO A 114 22.80 -1.25 -0.68
N GLU A 115 23.73 -1.36 -1.62
CA GLU A 115 25.14 -1.73 -1.36
C GLU A 115 25.92 -0.73 -0.51
N ALA A 116 25.47 0.52 -0.45
CA ALA A 116 26.08 1.57 0.38
C ALA A 116 25.58 1.59 1.83
N ILE A 117 24.54 0.84 2.15
CA ILE A 117 23.87 0.89 3.44
C ILE A 117 23.92 -0.51 4.03
N GLY A 118 24.69 -0.69 5.10
CA GLY A 118 24.98 -2.01 5.71
C GLY A 118 23.72 -2.89 5.89
N ASN A 119 23.93 -4.20 5.82
CA ASN A 119 22.89 -5.26 5.79
C ASN A 119 21.79 -5.16 6.86
N GLU A 120 21.99 -4.43 7.96
CA GLU A 120 21.01 -4.29 9.02
C GLU A 120 19.87 -3.31 8.69
N ALA A 121 20.15 -2.25 7.94
CA ALA A 121 19.16 -1.26 7.54
C ALA A 121 18.14 -1.80 6.51
N MET A 122 18.48 -2.89 5.85
CA MET A 122 17.66 -3.53 4.80
C MET A 122 16.67 -4.56 5.32
N LYS A 123 16.63 -4.83 6.60
CA LYS A 123 15.70 -5.84 7.12
C LYS A 123 14.27 -5.30 7.06
N ILE A 124 13.37 -6.12 6.52
CA ILE A 124 11.91 -5.87 6.53
C ILE A 124 11.40 -5.46 7.93
N ASN A 125 12.14 -5.79 8.99
CA ASN A 125 11.82 -5.45 10.36
C ASN A 125 11.85 -3.94 10.67
N ASN A 126 12.56 -3.15 9.88
CA ASN A 126 12.66 -1.69 10.07
C ASN A 126 11.57 -0.90 9.33
N LEU A 127 10.75 -1.57 8.53
CA LEU A 127 9.62 -0.93 7.86
C LEU A 127 8.45 -0.70 8.82
N PRO A 128 7.62 0.33 8.59
CA PRO A 128 6.36 0.51 9.30
C PRO A 128 5.46 -0.73 9.23
N PRO A 129 4.70 -1.04 10.30
CA PRO A 129 3.88 -2.25 10.36
C PRO A 129 2.89 -2.42 9.21
N LEU A 130 2.30 -1.33 8.74
CA LEU A 130 1.36 -1.35 7.62
C LEU A 130 2.07 -1.73 6.30
N ILE A 131 3.22 -1.12 6.01
CA ILE A 131 4.02 -1.45 4.83
C ILE A 131 4.45 -2.92 4.88
N LYS A 132 4.93 -3.41 6.03
CA LYS A 132 5.20 -4.85 6.22
C LYS A 132 4.00 -5.73 5.91
N GLY A 133 2.81 -5.30 6.34
CA GLY A 133 1.56 -5.99 6.09
C GLY A 133 1.32 -6.14 4.59
N TYR A 134 1.43 -5.06 3.84
CA TYR A 134 1.29 -5.08 2.38
C TYR A 134 2.31 -5.98 1.69
N LEU A 135 3.60 -5.89 2.05
CA LEU A 135 4.63 -6.74 1.46
C LEU A 135 4.39 -8.23 1.70
N ARG A 136 3.90 -8.60 2.89
CA ARG A 136 3.57 -10.00 3.24
C ARG A 136 2.45 -10.58 2.39
N VAL A 137 1.56 -9.75 1.90
CA VAL A 137 0.48 -10.16 0.99
C VAL A 137 0.83 -9.99 -0.48
N GLY A 138 2.11 -9.81 -0.80
CA GLY A 138 2.59 -9.68 -2.18
C GLY A 138 2.51 -8.24 -2.71
N GLY A 139 2.42 -7.26 -1.82
CA GLY A 139 2.43 -5.84 -2.18
C GLY A 139 3.73 -5.39 -2.82
N GLN A 140 3.61 -4.46 -3.73
CA GLN A 140 4.69 -3.82 -4.46
C GLN A 140 4.56 -2.30 -4.32
N VAL A 141 5.62 -1.56 -4.63
CA VAL A 141 5.63 -0.09 -4.49
C VAL A 141 5.80 0.61 -5.84
N GLY A 142 5.30 1.83 -5.90
CA GLY A 142 5.50 2.74 -7.02
C GLY A 142 6.94 3.25 -7.13
N ASP A 143 7.16 4.20 -8.02
CA ASP A 143 8.43 4.92 -8.18
C ASP A 143 8.36 6.29 -7.51
N GLY A 144 9.37 6.60 -6.71
CA GLY A 144 9.43 7.80 -5.89
C GLY A 144 8.61 7.73 -4.60
N ALA A 145 9.02 8.53 -3.63
CA ALA A 145 8.27 8.83 -2.43
C ALA A 145 7.76 10.29 -2.48
N VAL A 146 6.87 10.65 -1.56
CA VAL A 146 6.30 12.00 -1.46
C VAL A 146 6.33 12.46 -0.02
N ILE A 147 6.68 13.73 0.21
CA ILE A 147 6.54 14.36 1.53
C ILE A 147 5.12 14.92 1.66
N ASP A 148 4.38 14.41 2.63
CA ASP A 148 3.10 14.97 3.05
C ASP A 148 3.29 15.79 4.34
N SER A 149 3.43 17.10 4.16
CA SER A 149 3.60 18.04 5.27
C SER A 149 2.33 18.17 6.11
N GLN A 150 1.14 17.87 5.56
CA GLN A 150 -0.12 17.96 6.28
C GLN A 150 -0.23 16.88 7.34
N PHE A 151 0.21 15.66 7.01
CA PHE A 151 0.18 14.52 7.94
C PHE A 151 1.52 14.22 8.60
N ASN A 152 2.55 15.03 8.30
CA ASN A 152 3.92 14.84 8.79
C ASN A 152 4.45 13.44 8.47
N THR A 153 4.37 13.05 7.19
CA THR A 153 4.76 11.72 6.70
C THR A 153 5.58 11.79 5.42
N THR A 154 6.31 10.69 5.16
CA THR A 154 6.91 10.37 3.87
C THR A 154 6.17 9.18 3.30
N ASP A 155 5.49 9.36 2.17
CA ASP A 155 4.54 8.40 1.63
C ASP A 155 5.11 7.66 0.41
N VAL A 156 4.79 6.38 0.32
CA VAL A 156 5.00 5.54 -0.86
C VAL A 156 3.66 5.01 -1.36
N CYS A 157 3.49 4.89 -2.67
CA CYS A 157 2.29 4.25 -3.21
C CYS A 157 2.47 2.73 -3.21
N VAL A 158 1.59 2.02 -2.53
CA VAL A 158 1.57 0.55 -2.48
C VAL A 158 0.51 0.01 -3.43
N ILE A 159 0.82 -1.10 -4.12
CA ILE A 159 -0.07 -1.80 -5.03
C ILE A 159 -0.11 -3.28 -4.66
N VAL A 160 -1.31 -3.88 -4.63
CA VAL A 160 -1.50 -5.31 -4.38
C VAL A 160 -2.45 -5.87 -5.43
N LYS A 161 -1.98 -6.80 -6.26
CA LYS A 161 -2.86 -7.60 -7.12
C LYS A 161 -3.48 -8.73 -6.31
N THR A 162 -4.79 -8.85 -6.31
CA THR A 162 -5.50 -9.90 -5.57
C THR A 162 -5.09 -11.29 -6.03
N ALA A 163 -4.83 -11.48 -7.32
CA ALA A 163 -4.34 -12.73 -7.88
C ALA A 163 -2.94 -13.14 -7.36
N ALA A 164 -2.13 -12.16 -6.90
CA ALA A 164 -0.79 -12.41 -6.37
C ALA A 164 -0.78 -12.71 -4.86
N LEU A 165 -1.93 -12.69 -4.20
CA LEU A 165 -2.03 -13.01 -2.78
C LEU A 165 -1.53 -14.43 -2.51
N PRO A 166 -0.59 -14.64 -1.57
CA PRO A 166 -0.13 -15.98 -1.21
C PRO A 166 -1.31 -16.86 -0.76
N ILE A 167 -1.33 -18.12 -1.20
CA ILE A 167 -2.44 -19.09 -0.97
C ILE A 167 -2.84 -19.16 0.50
N ARG A 168 -1.87 -19.10 1.43
CA ARG A 168 -2.13 -19.11 2.88
C ARG A 168 -3.02 -17.96 3.34
N TYR A 169 -2.81 -16.73 2.80
CA TYR A 169 -3.62 -15.56 3.12
C TYR A 169 -4.98 -15.62 2.45
N ARG A 170 -5.01 -16.02 1.19
CA ARG A 170 -6.26 -16.21 0.46
C ARG A 170 -7.20 -17.18 1.17
N ARG A 171 -6.72 -18.39 1.51
CA ARG A 171 -7.51 -19.41 2.25
C ARG A 171 -7.94 -18.91 3.63
N HIS A 172 -7.08 -18.20 4.35
CA HIS A 172 -7.41 -17.64 5.67
C HIS A 172 -8.56 -16.65 5.58
N TYR A 173 -8.51 -15.74 4.64
CA TYR A 173 -9.53 -14.70 4.47
C TYR A 173 -10.83 -15.23 3.84
N GLU A 174 -10.76 -16.17 2.91
CA GLU A 174 -11.93 -16.85 2.37
C GLU A 174 -12.72 -17.59 3.46
N ARG A 175 -12.03 -18.29 4.37
CA ARG A 175 -12.67 -18.95 5.53
C ARG A 175 -13.27 -17.95 6.50
N SER A 176 -12.60 -16.86 6.77
CA SER A 176 -13.11 -15.79 7.65
C SER A 176 -14.35 -15.13 7.05
N PHE A 177 -14.34 -14.89 5.74
CA PHE A 177 -15.48 -14.35 5.01
C PHE A 177 -16.67 -15.31 5.02
N SER A 178 -16.46 -16.61 4.75
CA SER A 178 -17.54 -17.60 4.77
C SER A 178 -18.20 -17.70 6.16
N LYS A 179 -17.42 -17.65 7.24
CA LYS A 179 -17.96 -17.61 8.61
C LYS A 179 -18.79 -16.34 8.86
N PHE A 180 -18.32 -15.19 8.42
CA PHE A 180 -19.04 -13.93 8.57
C PHE A 180 -20.39 -13.94 7.86
N MET A 181 -20.45 -14.48 6.63
CA MET A 181 -21.71 -14.59 5.86
C MET A 181 -22.70 -15.62 6.43
N GLN A 182 -22.24 -16.60 7.21
CA GLN A 182 -23.12 -17.56 7.88
C GLN A 182 -23.73 -17.06 9.19
N THR A 183 -23.24 -15.92 9.70
CA THR A 183 -23.67 -15.35 10.99
C THR A 183 -24.65 -14.17 10.79
N GLN A 184 -24.98 -13.84 9.54
CA GLN A 184 -26.02 -12.86 9.16
C GLN A 184 -27.27 -13.58 8.64
#